data_5eb71eaca61ae722f9fd96e6ea6fcb65
#
_entry.id   5eb71eaca61ae722f9fd96e6ea6fcb65
#
_cell.length_a   1.000
_cell.length_b   1.000
_cell.length_c   1.000
_cell.angle_alpha   90.00
_cell.angle_beta   90.00
_cell.angle_gamma   90.00
#
_symmetry.space_group_name_H-M   'P 1'
#
loop_
_entity.id
_entity.type
_entity.pdbx_description
1 polymer ?
#
loop_
_entity_poly.entity_id
_entity_poly.type
_entity_poly.pdbx_seq_one_letter_code
_entity_poly.pdbx_strand_id
1 'polypeptide(L)'
;MMALVIGICYLLLAACLGVGLILFHRQHLPRGSRWGIVNTATTASDNAWIQAHRAAAPLLGATAVLCVINGFAIAALTADHAISVQLICALGTVIFTGIVYWSARRVATVNAKKSR
;
A
#
# COMPACT_ATOMS: atom_id res chain seq x y z
N MET A 1 18.06 4.84 -16.33
CA MET A 1 18.42 5.04 -14.90
C MET A 1 17.20 5.43 -14.07
N MET A 2 16.45 6.46 -14.50
CA MET A 2 15.27 6.92 -13.76
C MET A 2 14.19 5.83 -13.64
N ALA A 3 13.91 5.09 -14.73
CA ALA A 3 12.92 4.01 -14.70
C ALA A 3 13.31 2.92 -13.69
N LEU A 4 14.58 2.60 -13.60
CA LEU A 4 15.09 1.62 -12.64
C LEU A 4 14.91 2.10 -11.20
N VAL A 5 15.21 3.36 -10.93
CA VAL A 5 15.01 3.97 -9.60
C VAL A 5 13.54 3.93 -9.20
N ILE A 6 12.65 4.33 -10.10
CA ILE A 6 11.20 4.29 -9.85
C ILE A 6 10.73 2.85 -9.59
N GLY A 7 11.22 1.90 -10.40
CA GLY A 7 10.90 0.48 -10.22
C GLY A 7 11.33 -0.05 -8.86
N ILE A 8 12.54 0.29 -8.43
CA ILE A 8 13.05 -0.10 -7.11
C ILE A 8 12.19 0.50 -5.99
N CYS A 9 11.81 1.77 -6.10
CA CYS A 9 10.94 2.41 -5.12
C CYS A 9 9.59 1.68 -4.99
N TYR A 10 8.98 1.29 -6.11
CA TYR A 10 7.74 0.51 -6.09
C TYR A 10 7.92 -0.86 -5.43
N LEU A 11 9.03 -1.54 -5.72
CA LEU A 11 9.32 -2.85 -5.11
C LEU A 11 9.53 -2.74 -3.61
N LEU A 12 10.22 -1.69 -3.15
CA LEU A 12 10.38 -1.44 -1.71
C LEU A 12 9.05 -1.15 -1.03
N LEU A 13 8.19 -0.37 -1.68
CA LEU A 13 6.86 -0.09 -1.16
C LEU A 13 6.01 -1.37 -1.07
N ALA A 14 6.08 -2.21 -2.10
CA ALA A 14 5.39 -3.50 -2.09
C ALA A 14 5.89 -4.41 -0.96
N ALA A 15 7.20 -4.42 -0.71
CA ALA A 15 7.78 -5.18 0.39
C ALA A 15 7.27 -4.69 1.75
N CYS A 16 7.20 -3.38 1.94
CA CYS A 16 6.67 -2.80 3.18
C CYS A 16 5.21 -3.19 3.41
N LEU A 17 4.38 -3.08 2.38
CA LEU A 17 2.97 -3.48 2.47
C LEU A 17 2.83 -4.98 2.73
N GLY A 18 3.65 -5.79 2.07
CA GLY A 18 3.66 -7.24 2.26
C GLY A 18 4.04 -7.65 3.68
N VAL A 19 5.05 -7.00 4.25
CA VAL A 19 5.46 -7.24 5.65
C VAL A 19 4.31 -6.92 6.60
N GLY A 20 3.65 -5.78 6.41
CA GLY A 20 2.50 -5.40 7.23
C GLY A 20 1.38 -6.43 7.17
N LEU A 21 1.05 -6.93 5.97
CA LEU A 21 0.02 -7.95 5.80
C LEU A 21 0.40 -9.28 6.45
N ILE A 22 1.65 -9.71 6.28
CA ILE A 22 2.14 -10.96 6.89
C ILE A 22 2.08 -10.87 8.41
N LEU A 23 2.52 -9.76 8.98
CA LEU A 23 2.46 -9.54 10.42
C LEU A 23 1.01 -9.57 10.92
N PHE A 24 0.09 -8.97 10.18
CA PHE A 24 -1.31 -9.02 10.55
C PHE A 24 -1.87 -10.45 10.50
N HIS A 25 -1.60 -11.21 9.43
CA HIS A 25 -2.07 -12.60 9.31
C HIS A 25 -1.53 -13.51 10.40
N ARG A 26 -0.29 -13.25 10.85
CA ARG A 26 0.34 -14.02 11.93
C ARG A 26 -0.01 -13.47 13.31
N GLN A 27 -0.88 -12.48 13.40
CA GLN A 27 -1.29 -11.84 14.64
C GLN A 27 -0.11 -11.22 15.42
N HIS A 28 0.94 -10.81 14.69
CA HIS A 28 2.11 -10.15 15.26
C HIS A 28 2.13 -8.65 14.97
N LEU A 29 1.00 -8.08 14.53
CA LEU A 29 0.88 -6.65 14.28
C LEU A 29 0.21 -5.98 15.49
N PRO A 30 0.99 -5.41 16.43
CA PRO A 30 0.41 -4.77 17.61
C PRO A 30 -0.31 -3.48 17.24
N ARG A 31 -1.27 -3.10 18.06
CA ARG A 31 -2.01 -1.85 17.89
C ARG A 31 -1.05 -0.66 17.89
N GLY A 32 -1.17 0.18 16.86
CA GLY A 32 -0.29 1.34 16.70
C GLY A 32 1.02 1.07 15.99
N SER A 33 1.23 -0.16 15.49
CA SER A 33 2.44 -0.50 14.73
C SER A 33 2.52 0.32 13.43
N ARG A 34 3.72 0.81 13.11
CA ARG A 34 3.96 1.57 11.87
C ARG A 34 3.74 0.75 10.60
N TRP A 35 3.72 -0.58 10.71
CA TRP A 35 3.46 -1.47 9.57
C TRP A 35 1.99 -1.54 9.20
N GLY A 36 1.10 -0.98 10.01
CA GLY A 36 -0.32 -0.96 9.76
C GLY A 36 -0.84 0.45 9.45
N ILE A 37 -2.17 0.54 9.31
CA ILE A 37 -2.85 1.82 9.11
C ILE A 37 -3.08 2.43 10.49
N VAL A 38 -2.39 3.52 10.78
CA VAL A 38 -2.42 4.17 12.10
C VAL A 38 -3.19 5.48 12.00
N ASN A 39 -4.29 5.58 12.73
CA ASN A 39 -5.01 6.83 12.94
C ASN A 39 -5.83 6.73 14.24
N THR A 40 -6.49 7.80 14.63
CA THR A 40 -7.25 7.84 15.88
C THR A 40 -8.33 6.76 15.93
N ALA A 41 -9.01 6.49 14.81
CA ALA A 41 -10.07 5.48 14.78
C ALA A 41 -9.51 4.06 14.93
N THR A 42 -8.44 3.72 14.19
CA THR A 42 -7.88 2.36 14.20
C THR A 42 -7.19 2.03 15.52
N THR A 43 -6.63 3.01 16.20
CA THR A 43 -5.91 2.80 17.46
C THR A 43 -6.78 2.98 18.70
N ALA A 44 -8.09 3.21 18.53
CA ALA A 44 -9.01 3.44 19.65
C ALA A 44 -9.15 2.21 20.55
N SER A 45 -9.06 1.00 20.00
CA SER A 45 -9.11 -0.25 20.77
C SER A 45 -8.47 -1.37 19.95
N ASP A 46 -8.19 -2.52 20.62
CA ASP A 46 -7.65 -3.68 19.89
C ASP A 46 -8.64 -4.22 18.89
N ASN A 47 -9.94 -4.22 19.24
CA ASN A 47 -10.98 -4.66 18.32
C ASN A 47 -11.08 -3.76 17.09
N ALA A 48 -11.01 -2.44 17.29
CA ALA A 48 -11.02 -1.49 16.18
C ALA A 48 -9.81 -1.72 15.25
N TRP A 49 -8.63 -1.95 15.81
CA TRP A 49 -7.42 -2.24 15.05
C TRP A 49 -7.58 -3.51 14.20
N ILE A 50 -8.04 -4.60 14.82
CA ILE A 50 -8.20 -5.90 14.15
C ILE A 50 -9.25 -5.80 13.05
N GLN A 51 -10.42 -5.22 13.33
CA GLN A 51 -11.49 -5.10 12.34
C GLN A 51 -11.10 -4.19 11.17
N ALA A 52 -10.40 -3.10 11.46
CA ALA A 52 -9.91 -2.19 10.43
C ALA A 52 -8.97 -2.91 9.45
N HIS A 53 -7.99 -3.62 9.97
CA HIS A 53 -7.01 -4.30 9.14
C HIS A 53 -7.59 -5.51 8.42
N ARG A 54 -8.51 -6.22 9.05
CA ARG A 54 -9.22 -7.33 8.41
C ARG A 54 -10.03 -6.84 7.21
N ALA A 55 -10.74 -5.73 7.35
CA ALA A 55 -11.53 -5.16 6.27
C ALA A 55 -10.66 -4.60 5.15
N ALA A 56 -9.53 -4.00 5.48
CA ALA A 56 -8.62 -3.39 4.51
C ALA A 56 -7.65 -4.37 3.87
N ALA A 57 -7.46 -5.58 4.42
CA ALA A 57 -6.46 -6.54 3.95
C ALA A 57 -6.55 -6.84 2.44
N PRO A 58 -7.73 -7.09 1.84
CA PRO A 58 -7.81 -7.33 0.39
C PRO A 58 -7.32 -6.15 -0.43
N LEU A 59 -7.67 -4.91 -0.03
CA LEU A 59 -7.25 -3.70 -0.73
C LEU A 59 -5.76 -3.43 -0.56
N LEU A 60 -5.21 -3.68 0.64
CA LEU A 60 -3.77 -3.57 0.87
C LEU A 60 -3.00 -4.60 0.05
N GLY A 61 -3.51 -5.82 -0.05
CA GLY A 61 -2.94 -6.85 -0.89
C GLY A 61 -2.95 -6.44 -2.36
N ALA A 62 -4.06 -5.88 -2.83
CA ALA A 62 -4.17 -5.37 -4.20
C ALA A 62 -3.18 -4.23 -4.44
N THR A 63 -2.99 -3.34 -3.48
CA THR A 63 -2.02 -2.26 -3.57
C THR A 63 -0.60 -2.80 -3.68
N ALA A 64 -0.24 -3.81 -2.89
CA ALA A 64 1.07 -4.44 -2.94
C ALA A 64 1.33 -5.09 -4.30
N VAL A 65 0.35 -5.82 -4.83
CA VAL A 65 0.45 -6.44 -6.16
C VAL A 65 0.60 -5.37 -7.24
N LEU A 66 -0.18 -4.30 -7.17
CA LEU A 66 -0.05 -3.17 -8.11
C LEU A 66 1.33 -2.55 -8.07
N CYS A 67 1.92 -2.39 -6.88
CA CYS A 67 3.27 -1.85 -6.74
C CYS A 67 4.30 -2.75 -7.42
N VAL A 68 4.18 -4.07 -7.27
CA VAL A 68 5.07 -5.02 -7.94
C VAL A 68 4.94 -4.91 -9.46
N ILE A 69 3.71 -4.95 -9.96
CA ILE A 69 3.43 -4.87 -11.40
C ILE A 69 3.93 -3.54 -11.97
N ASN A 70 3.61 -2.44 -11.31
CA ASN A 70 4.04 -1.11 -11.75
C ASN A 70 5.55 -0.96 -11.75
N GLY A 71 6.22 -1.50 -10.74
CA GLY A 71 7.67 -1.46 -10.64
C GLY A 71 8.35 -2.17 -11.82
N PHE A 72 7.93 -3.39 -12.10
CA PHE A 72 8.47 -4.15 -13.22
C PHE A 72 8.10 -3.54 -14.56
N ALA A 73 6.85 -3.08 -14.72
CA ALA A 73 6.39 -2.49 -15.98
C ALA A 73 7.17 -1.21 -16.31
N ILE A 74 7.35 -0.32 -15.35
CA ILE A 74 8.09 0.91 -15.59
C ILE A 74 9.55 0.61 -15.90
N ALA A 75 10.19 -0.26 -15.14
CA ALA A 75 11.59 -0.61 -15.37
C ALA A 75 11.80 -1.28 -16.73
N ALA A 76 10.88 -2.16 -17.13
CA ALA A 76 11.04 -2.94 -18.37
C ALA A 76 10.56 -2.19 -19.60
N LEU A 77 9.44 -1.45 -19.50
CA LEU A 77 8.77 -0.86 -20.67
C LEU A 77 9.20 0.57 -20.98
N THR A 78 9.68 1.32 -20.00
CA THR A 78 10.02 2.73 -20.18
C THR A 78 11.51 3.02 -20.13
N ALA A 79 12.36 2.01 -19.91
CA ALA A 79 13.81 2.19 -19.76
C ALA A 79 14.45 2.89 -20.96
N ASP A 80 14.00 2.57 -22.17
CA ASP A 80 14.53 3.12 -23.42
C ASP A 80 13.79 4.37 -23.91
N HIS A 81 12.83 4.86 -23.13
CA HIS A 81 12.05 6.03 -23.49
C HIS A 81 12.64 7.30 -22.87
N ALA A 82 12.22 8.46 -23.38
CA ALA A 82 12.64 9.74 -22.82
C ALA A 82 12.20 9.86 -21.34
N ILE A 83 12.96 10.64 -20.56
CA ILE A 83 12.65 10.88 -19.15
C ILE A 83 11.23 11.41 -18.94
N SER A 84 10.77 12.29 -19.86
CA SER A 84 9.41 12.83 -19.79
C SER A 84 8.35 11.73 -19.82
N VAL A 85 8.52 10.73 -20.71
CA VAL A 85 7.60 9.59 -20.80
C VAL A 85 7.64 8.76 -19.50
N GLN A 86 8.84 8.49 -18.98
CA GLN A 86 9.00 7.75 -17.74
C GLN A 86 8.31 8.45 -16.57
N LEU A 87 8.47 9.76 -16.46
CA LEU A 87 7.87 10.55 -15.38
C LEU A 87 6.33 10.61 -15.50
N ILE A 88 5.81 10.74 -16.72
CA ILE A 88 4.35 10.74 -16.94
C ILE A 88 3.74 9.39 -16.54
N CYS A 89 4.38 8.29 -16.94
CA CYS A 89 3.93 6.94 -16.54
C CYS A 89 4.01 6.76 -15.04
N ALA A 90 5.11 7.19 -14.41
CA ALA A 90 5.28 7.11 -12.97
C ALA A 90 4.21 7.92 -12.24
N LEU A 91 3.93 9.14 -12.70
CA LEU A 91 2.91 9.99 -12.09
C LEU A 91 1.53 9.33 -12.17
N GLY A 92 1.16 8.78 -13.33
CA GLY A 92 -0.11 8.10 -13.51
C GLY A 92 -0.27 6.88 -12.60
N THR A 93 0.77 6.05 -12.51
CA THR A 93 0.73 4.87 -11.64
C THR A 93 0.71 5.25 -10.16
N VAL A 94 1.43 6.29 -9.75
CA VAL A 94 1.42 6.79 -8.36
C VAL A 94 0.03 7.28 -7.99
N ILE A 95 -0.63 8.05 -8.87
CA ILE A 95 -1.99 8.54 -8.62
C ILE A 95 -2.95 7.37 -8.45
N PHE A 96 -2.92 6.40 -9.36
CA PHE A 96 -3.80 5.23 -9.31
C PHE A 96 -3.56 4.40 -8.06
N THR A 97 -2.30 4.09 -7.75
CA THR A 97 -1.93 3.32 -6.56
C THR A 97 -2.33 4.06 -5.28
N GLY A 98 -2.15 5.38 -5.26
CA GLY A 98 -2.55 6.22 -4.14
C GLY A 98 -4.06 6.20 -3.90
N ILE A 99 -4.87 6.19 -4.97
CA ILE A 99 -6.33 6.08 -4.86
C ILE A 99 -6.71 4.73 -4.23
N VAL A 100 -6.10 3.64 -4.68
CA VAL A 100 -6.37 2.30 -4.12
C VAL A 100 -5.98 2.25 -2.64
N TYR A 101 -4.82 2.76 -2.28
CA TYR A 101 -4.36 2.81 -0.89
C TYR A 101 -5.27 3.70 -0.03
N TRP A 102 -5.68 4.86 -0.55
CA TRP A 102 -6.61 5.74 0.16
C TRP A 102 -7.94 5.04 0.41
N SER A 103 -8.44 4.28 -0.57
CA SER A 103 -9.66 3.46 -0.40
C SER A 103 -9.48 2.42 0.71
N ALA A 104 -8.30 1.77 0.78
CA ALA A 104 -7.99 0.82 1.84
C ALA A 104 -8.02 1.49 3.22
N ARG A 105 -7.40 2.66 3.34
CA ARG A 105 -7.43 3.43 4.60
C ARG A 105 -8.84 3.84 5.00
N ARG A 106 -9.64 4.25 4.03
CA ARG A 106 -11.03 4.64 4.28
C ARG A 106 -11.86 3.47 4.79
N VAL A 107 -11.72 2.30 4.15
CA VAL A 107 -12.40 1.08 4.58
C VAL A 107 -11.97 0.71 5.99
N ALA A 108 -10.68 0.78 6.29
CA ALA A 108 -10.15 0.50 7.61
C ALA A 108 -10.75 1.44 8.65
N THR A 109 -10.78 2.73 8.37
CA THR A 109 -11.30 3.75 9.29
C THR A 109 -12.79 3.55 9.56
N VAL A 110 -13.59 3.32 8.52
CA VAL A 110 -15.03 3.10 8.64
C VAL A 110 -15.31 1.87 9.51
N ASN A 111 -14.60 0.77 9.26
CA ASN A 111 -14.79 -0.47 10.03
C ASN A 111 -14.32 -0.32 11.48
N ALA A 112 -13.23 0.42 11.70
CA ALA A 112 -12.75 0.73 13.06
C ALA A 112 -13.81 1.50 13.85
N LYS A 113 -14.46 2.49 13.23
CA LYS A 113 -15.52 3.28 13.87
C LYS A 113 -16.74 2.43 14.21
N LYS A 114 -17.09 1.47 13.35
CA LYS A 114 -18.20 0.56 13.60
C LYS A 114 -17.94 -0.39 14.77
N SER A 115 -16.67 -0.65 15.09
CA SER A 115 -16.26 -1.59 16.13
C SER A 115 -16.13 -0.97 17.52
N ARG A 116 -16.42 0.32 17.66
CA ARG A 116 -16.38 1.03 18.95
C ARG A 116 -17.54 0.66 19.85
#